data_1da0227a1432ac0458c5a03b8dc33be1
#
_entry.id   1da0227a1432ac0458c5a03b8dc33be1
#
_cell.length_a   1.000
_cell.length_b   1.000
_cell.length_c   1.000
_cell.angle_alpha   90.00
_cell.angle_beta   90.00
_cell.angle_gamma   90.00
#
_symmetry.space_group_name_H-M   'P 1'
#
loop_
_entity.id
_entity.type
_entity.pdbx_description
1 polymer ?
#
loop_
_entity_poly.entity_id
_entity_poly.type
_entity_poly.pdbx_seq_one_letter_code
_entity_poly.pdbx_strand_id
1 'polypeptide(L)'
;MLTVIKRNGTEVPFDKEKITIAIEKAMNSTTGVFVEDQAEKIAREIEEYANTKEVPMSIYDIETEVYYKLINYNNPATARAYESYKSVQQYKREQNTTDNEILGLLNETNIDVMDENSNKNPIIASTQRDLIAGEVSKDIAKRKMIPLDLVEAHESGAIHIHDMDYIIQPIFNCCLVNMKDMLDNGTVVNGKMIETPKSFQVACNVMTQIIAQIASNQYGGQSIDISCLGKYLRRSFDKNLSTAIETLGDVDLAEKMAKKMTQKDLESGIQTIQYQINTLMTSNGQAPFVTLFMHIKDGDIYENEVALIIEEILKQRIKGIKNDAGVYVTPAFPKLIYVLDENNIPVSYTHLTLPTICSV
;
A
#
# COMPACT_ATOMS: atom_id res chain seq x y z
N MET A 1 15.92 -17.50 38.81
CA MET A 1 15.08 -18.15 37.76
C MET A 1 16.04 -18.50 36.64
N LEU A 2 16.02 -19.72 36.15
CA LEU A 2 16.94 -20.17 35.09
C LEU A 2 16.56 -19.46 33.79
N THR A 3 17.54 -18.89 33.10
CA THR A 3 17.36 -18.11 31.88
C THR A 3 18.29 -18.58 30.76
N VAL A 4 17.97 -18.24 29.54
CA VAL A 4 18.72 -18.60 28.33
C VAL A 4 18.93 -17.37 27.48
N ILE A 5 20.12 -17.22 26.92
CA ILE A 5 20.45 -16.14 25.98
C ILE A 5 20.06 -16.59 24.56
N LYS A 6 19.08 -15.91 23.98
CA LYS A 6 18.69 -16.11 22.57
C LYS A 6 19.77 -15.67 21.62
N ARG A 7 19.69 -16.08 20.34
CA ARG A 7 20.66 -15.73 19.28
C ARG A 7 20.76 -14.22 19.02
N ASN A 8 19.70 -13.47 19.31
CA ASN A 8 19.69 -12.01 19.23
C ASN A 8 20.21 -11.31 20.50
N GLY A 9 20.79 -12.07 21.46
CA GLY A 9 21.32 -11.55 22.72
C GLY A 9 20.27 -11.28 23.81
N THR A 10 18.98 -11.50 23.56
CA THR A 10 17.96 -11.34 24.60
C THR A 10 17.95 -12.51 25.56
N GLU A 11 17.74 -12.22 26.83
CA GLU A 11 17.63 -13.22 27.90
C GLU A 11 16.15 -13.53 28.16
N VAL A 12 15.81 -14.84 28.15
CA VAL A 12 14.44 -15.33 28.33
C VAL A 12 14.42 -16.47 29.34
N PRO A 13 13.27 -16.77 29.99
CA PRO A 13 13.15 -17.94 30.85
C PRO A 13 13.50 -19.24 30.10
N PHE A 14 14.21 -20.15 30.81
CA PHE A 14 14.50 -21.47 30.27
C PHE A 14 13.20 -22.27 30.13
N ASP A 15 13.00 -22.91 28.98
CA ASP A 15 11.82 -23.69 28.67
C ASP A 15 12.22 -25.09 28.22
N LYS A 16 12.10 -26.04 29.14
CA LYS A 16 12.44 -27.44 28.93
C LYS A 16 11.57 -28.09 27.85
N GLU A 17 10.30 -27.73 27.78
CA GLU A 17 9.34 -28.30 26.84
C GLU A 17 9.75 -28.05 25.37
N LYS A 18 10.32 -26.91 25.07
CA LYS A 18 10.86 -26.60 23.74
C LYS A 18 11.99 -27.54 23.32
N ILE A 19 12.84 -27.94 24.27
CA ILE A 19 13.91 -28.89 24.02
C ILE A 19 13.33 -30.29 23.75
N THR A 20 12.38 -30.71 24.56
CA THR A 20 11.68 -32.00 24.41
C THR A 20 11.03 -32.10 23.04
N ILE A 21 10.21 -31.12 22.67
CA ILE A 21 9.52 -31.06 21.36
C ILE A 21 10.52 -31.08 20.20
N ALA A 22 11.64 -30.37 20.30
CA ALA A 22 12.63 -30.34 19.23
C ALA A 22 13.32 -31.71 19.03
N ILE A 23 13.59 -32.42 20.10
CA ILE A 23 14.16 -33.78 20.06
C ILE A 23 13.12 -34.76 19.49
N GLU A 24 11.88 -34.72 19.94
CA GLU A 24 10.80 -35.58 19.43
C GLU A 24 10.56 -35.39 17.94
N LYS A 25 10.56 -34.14 17.44
CA LYS A 25 10.47 -33.86 16.00
C LYS A 25 11.63 -34.48 15.23
N ALA A 26 12.85 -34.42 15.77
CA ALA A 26 14.00 -35.06 15.16
C ALA A 26 13.89 -36.60 15.18
N MET A 27 13.39 -37.20 16.27
CA MET A 27 13.12 -38.66 16.36
C MET A 27 12.07 -39.07 15.33
N ASN A 28 10.96 -38.35 15.23
CA ASN A 28 9.88 -38.64 14.29
C ASN A 28 10.28 -38.52 12.82
N SER A 29 11.30 -37.72 12.52
CA SER A 29 11.84 -37.60 11.17
C SER A 29 12.77 -38.74 10.75
N THR A 30 13.19 -39.58 11.69
CA THR A 30 14.07 -40.73 11.46
C THR A 30 13.28 -42.03 11.54
N THR A 31 13.34 -42.86 10.52
CA THR A 31 12.66 -44.14 10.48
C THR A 31 13.25 -45.10 11.55
N GLY A 32 12.46 -45.48 12.56
CA GLY A 32 12.73 -46.60 13.45
C GLY A 32 13.45 -46.30 14.74
N VAL A 33 13.61 -45.02 15.15
CA VAL A 33 14.39 -44.69 16.38
C VAL A 33 13.63 -43.77 17.33
N PHE A 34 12.35 -44.01 17.51
CA PHE A 34 11.61 -43.38 18.60
C PHE A 34 11.88 -44.16 19.90
N VAL A 35 12.50 -43.53 20.88
CA VAL A 35 12.72 -44.05 22.21
C VAL A 35 11.88 -43.23 23.16
N GLU A 36 10.84 -43.88 23.72
CA GLU A 36 9.91 -43.29 24.68
C GLU A 36 10.71 -42.68 25.86
N ASP A 37 10.32 -41.55 26.36
CA ASP A 37 10.91 -40.79 27.47
C ASP A 37 12.37 -40.27 27.25
N GLN A 38 13.06 -40.62 26.16
CA GLN A 38 14.44 -40.18 25.96
C GLN A 38 14.55 -38.67 25.77
N ALA A 39 13.60 -38.05 25.06
CA ALA A 39 13.57 -36.62 24.81
C ALA A 39 13.40 -35.82 26.10
N GLU A 40 12.46 -36.25 26.96
CA GLU A 40 12.23 -35.60 28.25
C GLU A 40 13.41 -35.79 29.21
N LYS A 41 14.03 -36.97 29.22
CA LYS A 41 15.21 -37.24 30.04
C LYS A 41 16.39 -36.34 29.65
N ILE A 42 16.67 -36.22 28.35
CA ILE A 42 17.72 -35.34 27.85
C ILE A 42 17.43 -33.88 28.21
N ALA A 43 16.19 -33.43 28.03
CA ALA A 43 15.80 -32.03 28.34
C ALA A 43 15.96 -31.74 29.85
N ARG A 44 15.66 -32.72 30.73
CA ARG A 44 15.86 -32.59 32.17
C ARG A 44 17.34 -32.52 32.54
N GLU A 45 18.19 -33.37 31.95
CA GLU A 45 19.63 -33.35 32.20
C GLU A 45 20.28 -32.04 31.74
N ILE A 46 19.75 -31.42 30.67
CA ILE A 46 20.21 -30.11 30.20
C ILE A 46 19.76 -29.01 31.16
N GLU A 47 18.52 -29.08 31.68
CA GLU A 47 18.04 -28.15 32.72
C GLU A 47 18.90 -28.24 34.00
N GLU A 48 19.21 -29.45 34.46
CA GLU A 48 20.09 -29.67 35.60
C GLU A 48 21.51 -29.12 35.35
N TYR A 49 22.06 -29.33 34.14
CA TYR A 49 23.38 -28.81 33.76
C TYR A 49 23.35 -27.29 33.69
N ALA A 50 22.33 -26.69 33.09
CA ALA A 50 22.18 -25.25 33.03
C ALA A 50 22.11 -24.60 34.43
N ASN A 51 21.45 -25.26 35.39
CA ASN A 51 21.41 -24.81 36.80
C ASN A 51 22.76 -24.85 37.52
N THR A 52 23.76 -25.56 36.99
CA THR A 52 25.14 -25.57 37.57
C THR A 52 26.00 -24.44 37.06
N LYS A 53 25.53 -23.69 36.05
CA LYS A 53 26.30 -22.62 35.43
C LYS A 53 26.08 -21.29 36.18
N GLU A 54 27.15 -20.53 36.35
CA GLU A 54 27.13 -19.18 36.93
C GLU A 54 26.58 -18.15 35.94
N VAL A 55 26.62 -18.43 34.63
CA VAL A 55 26.16 -17.55 33.55
C VAL A 55 25.09 -18.29 32.73
N PRO A 56 24.04 -17.61 32.31
CA PRO A 56 23.00 -18.21 31.47
C PRO A 56 23.59 -18.83 30.20
N MET A 57 23.16 -20.04 29.86
CA MET A 57 23.60 -20.71 28.63
C MET A 57 23.01 -20.02 27.40
N SER A 58 23.78 -19.97 26.34
CA SER A 58 23.24 -19.57 25.03
C SER A 58 22.45 -20.70 24.39
N ILE A 59 21.56 -20.36 23.45
CA ILE A 59 20.87 -21.39 22.65
C ILE A 59 21.87 -22.28 21.91
N TYR A 60 23.02 -21.76 21.52
CA TYR A 60 24.10 -22.52 20.89
C TYR A 60 24.67 -23.60 21.82
N ASP A 61 24.85 -23.26 23.09
CA ASP A 61 25.35 -24.22 24.09
C ASP A 61 24.33 -25.32 24.34
N ILE A 62 23.05 -24.96 24.45
CA ILE A 62 21.93 -25.90 24.61
C ILE A 62 21.84 -26.86 23.42
N GLU A 63 21.88 -26.35 22.21
CA GLU A 63 21.85 -27.16 20.97
C GLU A 63 23.03 -28.12 20.88
N THR A 64 24.19 -27.68 21.30
CA THR A 64 25.41 -28.49 21.35
C THR A 64 25.28 -29.62 22.39
N GLU A 65 24.76 -29.31 23.57
CA GLU A 65 24.49 -30.30 24.61
C GLU A 65 23.45 -31.34 24.19
N VAL A 66 22.34 -30.89 23.53
CA VAL A 66 21.35 -31.82 22.95
C VAL A 66 22.02 -32.83 22.01
N TYR A 67 22.87 -32.34 21.08
CA TYR A 67 23.55 -33.18 20.12
C TYR A 67 24.44 -34.21 20.83
N TYR A 68 25.29 -33.80 21.78
CA TYR A 68 26.18 -34.73 22.51
C TYR A 68 25.38 -35.71 23.37
N LYS A 69 24.30 -35.29 24.02
CA LYS A 69 23.44 -36.18 24.78
C LYS A 69 22.80 -37.25 23.89
N LEU A 70 22.31 -36.88 22.70
CA LEU A 70 21.73 -37.85 21.75
C LEU A 70 22.79 -38.89 21.30
N ILE A 71 24.03 -38.46 21.06
CA ILE A 71 25.15 -39.39 20.75
C ILE A 71 25.44 -40.30 21.92
N ASN A 72 25.52 -39.76 23.15
CA ASN A 72 25.82 -40.54 24.37
C ASN A 72 24.68 -41.53 24.71
N TYR A 73 23.45 -41.22 24.33
CA TYR A 73 22.30 -42.14 24.46
C TYR A 73 22.20 -43.15 23.29
N ASN A 74 23.28 -43.29 22.51
CA ASN A 74 23.41 -44.20 21.36
C ASN A 74 22.33 -43.97 20.29
N ASN A 75 21.92 -42.70 20.08
CA ASN A 75 20.94 -42.32 19.08
C ASN A 75 21.53 -41.37 18.02
N PRO A 76 22.56 -41.86 17.26
CA PRO A 76 23.27 -41.00 16.29
C PRO A 76 22.39 -40.61 15.09
N ALA A 77 21.34 -41.38 14.77
CA ALA A 77 20.42 -41.06 13.69
C ALA A 77 19.61 -39.81 14.04
N THR A 78 19.04 -39.75 15.24
CA THR A 78 18.31 -38.59 15.73
C THR A 78 19.24 -37.38 15.91
N ALA A 79 20.49 -37.57 16.37
CA ALA A 79 21.45 -36.49 16.48
C ALA A 79 21.74 -35.82 15.10
N ARG A 80 21.91 -36.65 14.05
CA ARG A 80 22.07 -36.13 12.68
C ARG A 80 20.83 -35.42 12.15
N ALA A 81 19.64 -35.97 12.41
CA ALA A 81 18.38 -35.36 12.02
C ALA A 81 18.18 -34.00 12.72
N TYR A 82 18.51 -33.94 14.01
CA TYR A 82 18.48 -32.70 14.80
C TYR A 82 19.43 -31.64 14.23
N GLU A 83 20.66 -32.00 13.90
CA GLU A 83 21.65 -31.10 13.31
C GLU A 83 21.25 -30.68 11.88
N SER A 84 20.71 -31.59 11.07
CA SER A 84 20.20 -31.28 9.74
C SER A 84 19.02 -30.32 9.80
N TYR A 85 18.09 -30.52 10.70
CA TYR A 85 16.96 -29.62 10.92
C TYR A 85 17.46 -28.23 11.34
N LYS A 86 18.40 -28.17 12.28
CA LYS A 86 19.03 -26.93 12.72
C LYS A 86 19.69 -26.16 11.55
N SER A 87 20.48 -26.87 10.73
CA SER A 87 21.15 -26.30 9.56
C SER A 87 20.15 -25.76 8.52
N VAL A 88 19.07 -26.51 8.26
CA VAL A 88 18.00 -26.03 7.35
C VAL A 88 17.28 -24.80 7.93
N GLN A 89 17.01 -24.77 9.23
CA GLN A 89 16.38 -23.59 9.85
C GLN A 89 17.32 -22.38 9.90
N GLN A 90 18.61 -22.62 10.07
CA GLN A 90 19.64 -21.56 9.98
C GLN A 90 19.74 -21.02 8.56
N TYR A 91 19.80 -21.90 7.56
CA TYR A 91 19.81 -21.53 6.14
C TYR A 91 18.56 -20.72 5.76
N LYS A 92 17.37 -21.18 6.17
CA LYS A 92 16.11 -20.42 5.93
C LYS A 92 16.15 -19.04 6.57
N ARG A 93 16.69 -18.89 7.78
CA ARG A 93 16.84 -17.60 8.46
C ARG A 93 17.86 -16.68 7.79
N GLU A 94 18.95 -17.25 7.29
CA GLU A 94 19.97 -16.53 6.53
C GLU A 94 19.44 -16.09 5.15
N GLN A 95 18.56 -16.88 4.54
CA GLN A 95 17.87 -16.54 3.30
C GLN A 95 16.81 -15.46 3.47
N ASN A 96 16.18 -15.38 4.64
CA ASN A 96 15.14 -14.39 4.97
C ASN A 96 15.70 -13.24 5.83
N THR A 97 16.92 -12.80 5.56
CA THR A 97 17.49 -11.62 6.21
C THR A 97 17.09 -10.36 5.42
N THR A 98 16.99 -9.24 6.10
CA THR A 98 16.76 -7.93 5.48
C THR A 98 17.76 -7.64 4.35
N ASP A 99 19.01 -8.07 4.51
CA ASP A 99 20.05 -7.93 3.49
C ASP A 99 19.69 -8.69 2.21
N ASN A 100 19.16 -9.92 2.33
CA ASN A 100 18.74 -10.73 1.17
C ASN A 100 17.49 -10.17 0.51
N GLU A 101 16.53 -9.65 1.29
CA GLU A 101 15.36 -8.94 0.75
C GLU A 101 15.80 -7.73 -0.08
N ILE A 102 16.71 -6.91 0.45
CA ILE A 102 17.27 -5.75 -0.24
C ILE A 102 18.06 -6.16 -1.50
N LEU A 103 18.92 -7.15 -1.39
CA LEU A 103 19.69 -7.65 -2.54
C LEU A 103 18.77 -8.27 -3.60
N GLY A 104 17.72 -8.94 -3.17
CA GLY A 104 16.67 -9.48 -4.06
C GLY A 104 15.93 -8.40 -4.83
N LEU A 105 15.64 -7.25 -4.19
CA LEU A 105 15.08 -6.08 -4.86
C LEU A 105 16.01 -5.49 -5.92
N LEU A 106 17.30 -5.33 -5.57
CA LEU A 106 18.31 -4.79 -6.48
C LEU A 106 18.57 -5.70 -7.69
N ASN A 107 18.46 -7.01 -7.50
CA ASN A 107 18.64 -8.03 -8.53
C ASN A 107 17.35 -8.42 -9.25
N GLU A 108 16.23 -7.76 -8.93
CA GLU A 108 14.90 -8.03 -9.51
C GLU A 108 14.43 -9.48 -9.31
N THR A 109 14.83 -10.12 -8.20
CA THR A 109 14.49 -11.52 -7.86
C THR A 109 13.49 -11.64 -6.72
N ASN A 110 13.24 -10.57 -5.96
CA ASN A 110 12.26 -10.53 -4.87
C ASN A 110 10.87 -10.14 -5.40
N ILE A 111 10.18 -11.11 -6.00
CA ILE A 111 8.88 -10.90 -6.64
C ILE A 111 7.83 -10.47 -5.61
N ASP A 112 7.85 -11.00 -4.40
CA ASP A 112 6.85 -10.72 -3.37
C ASP A 112 6.83 -9.22 -3.01
N VAL A 113 8.01 -8.62 -2.79
CA VAL A 113 8.11 -7.18 -2.51
C VAL A 113 7.90 -6.33 -3.76
N MET A 114 8.34 -6.82 -4.93
CA MET A 114 8.15 -6.10 -6.20
C MET A 114 6.67 -5.98 -6.58
N ASP A 115 5.87 -6.98 -6.28
CA ASP A 115 4.43 -7.03 -6.60
C ASP A 115 3.52 -6.53 -5.46
N GLU A 116 4.08 -6.17 -4.31
CA GLU A 116 3.33 -5.75 -3.10
C GLU A 116 2.40 -4.56 -3.37
N ASN A 117 2.80 -3.66 -4.28
CA ASN A 117 2.02 -2.46 -4.57
C ASN A 117 1.91 -2.20 -6.08
N SER A 118 0.72 -2.41 -6.63
CA SER A 118 0.42 -2.22 -8.06
C SER A 118 0.60 -0.78 -8.57
N ASN A 119 0.72 0.20 -7.67
CA ASN A 119 0.92 1.62 -8.02
C ASN A 119 2.40 2.01 -8.11
N LYS A 120 3.31 1.11 -7.73
CA LYS A 120 4.75 1.33 -7.75
C LYS A 120 5.36 0.53 -8.89
N ASN A 121 6.28 1.15 -9.63
CA ASN A 121 7.09 0.43 -10.61
C ASN A 121 8.45 0.07 -9.96
N PRO A 122 8.68 -1.19 -9.58
CA PRO A 122 9.86 -1.61 -8.81
C PRO A 122 11.18 -1.51 -9.58
N ILE A 123 11.15 -1.37 -10.90
CA ILE A 123 12.35 -1.23 -11.75
C ILE A 123 12.95 0.19 -11.64
N ILE A 124 12.14 1.17 -11.22
CA ILE A 124 12.57 2.57 -11.14
C ILE A 124 13.40 2.77 -9.86
N ALA A 125 14.58 3.37 -9.98
CA ALA A 125 15.52 3.55 -8.87
C ALA A 125 14.95 4.32 -7.66
N SER A 126 14.07 5.31 -7.85
CA SER A 126 13.40 6.01 -6.75
C SER A 126 12.41 5.10 -6.01
N THR A 127 11.71 4.24 -6.76
CA THR A 127 10.81 3.23 -6.18
C THR A 127 11.59 2.16 -5.41
N GLN A 128 12.69 1.67 -5.97
CA GLN A 128 13.56 0.71 -5.27
C GLN A 128 14.07 1.27 -3.94
N ARG A 129 14.45 2.55 -3.90
CA ARG A 129 14.87 3.20 -2.64
C ARG A 129 13.75 3.25 -1.60
N ASP A 130 12.53 3.49 -2.01
CA ASP A 130 11.36 3.49 -1.13
C ASP A 130 11.06 2.07 -0.61
N LEU A 131 11.11 1.07 -1.47
CA LEU A 131 10.95 -0.35 -1.10
C LEU A 131 12.06 -0.81 -0.14
N ILE A 132 13.31 -0.43 -0.37
CA ILE A 132 14.43 -0.71 0.54
C ILE A 132 14.18 -0.07 1.92
N ALA A 133 13.70 1.18 1.95
CA ALA A 133 13.34 1.83 3.21
C ALA A 133 12.21 1.09 3.93
N GLY A 134 11.25 0.55 3.19
CA GLY A 134 10.18 -0.30 3.71
C GLY A 134 10.72 -1.57 4.38
N GLU A 135 11.63 -2.31 3.72
CA GLU A 135 12.23 -3.53 4.29
C GLU A 135 13.03 -3.23 5.56
N VAL A 136 13.81 -2.16 5.56
CA VAL A 136 14.52 -1.70 6.77
C VAL A 136 13.54 -1.34 7.89
N SER A 137 12.43 -0.69 7.55
CA SER A 137 11.36 -0.34 8.50
C SER A 137 10.74 -1.60 9.12
N LYS A 138 10.35 -2.58 8.31
CA LYS A 138 9.80 -3.87 8.75
C LYS A 138 10.75 -4.57 9.74
N ASP A 139 12.03 -4.63 9.42
CA ASP A 139 13.04 -5.26 10.28
C ASP A 139 13.18 -4.54 11.63
N ILE A 140 13.32 -3.21 11.61
CA ILE A 140 13.43 -2.42 12.84
C ILE A 140 12.15 -2.52 13.68
N ALA A 141 10.97 -2.47 13.04
CA ALA A 141 9.69 -2.60 13.71
C ALA A 141 9.59 -3.93 14.46
N LYS A 142 9.90 -5.05 13.80
CA LYS A 142 9.89 -6.39 14.40
C LYS A 142 10.88 -6.53 15.56
N ARG A 143 12.09 -5.97 15.43
CA ARG A 143 13.14 -6.14 16.44
C ARG A 143 13.07 -5.20 17.62
N LYS A 144 12.46 -4.01 17.46
CA LYS A 144 12.57 -2.92 18.44
C LYS A 144 11.26 -2.29 18.89
N MET A 145 10.19 -2.37 18.09
CA MET A 145 8.97 -1.61 18.35
C MET A 145 7.77 -2.49 18.70
N ILE A 146 7.65 -3.63 18.05
CA ILE A 146 6.51 -4.54 18.22
C ILE A 146 6.88 -5.58 19.31
N PRO A 147 5.98 -5.86 20.28
CA PRO A 147 6.16 -6.94 21.24
C PRO A 147 6.40 -8.29 20.54
N LEU A 148 7.31 -9.09 21.09
CA LEU A 148 7.78 -10.32 20.44
C LEU A 148 6.65 -11.32 20.20
N ASP A 149 5.72 -11.45 21.13
CA ASP A 149 4.54 -12.32 21.01
C ASP A 149 3.63 -11.94 19.84
N LEU A 150 3.50 -10.63 19.55
CA LEU A 150 2.76 -10.13 18.38
C LEU A 150 3.53 -10.37 17.09
N VAL A 151 4.87 -10.26 17.11
CA VAL A 151 5.69 -10.62 15.94
C VAL A 151 5.57 -12.11 15.65
N GLU A 152 5.67 -12.97 16.66
CA GLU A 152 5.48 -14.42 16.52
C GLU A 152 4.07 -14.78 16.01
N ALA A 153 3.05 -14.08 16.49
CA ALA A 153 1.67 -14.27 16.02
C ALA A 153 1.51 -13.84 14.55
N HIS A 154 2.15 -12.76 14.14
CA HIS A 154 2.16 -12.29 12.76
C HIS A 154 2.88 -13.27 11.83
N GLU A 155 4.09 -13.71 12.20
CA GLU A 155 4.90 -14.65 11.40
C GLU A 155 4.28 -16.06 11.31
N SER A 156 3.50 -16.46 12.32
CA SER A 156 2.72 -17.70 12.28
C SER A 156 1.42 -17.60 11.50
N GLY A 157 1.02 -16.39 11.09
CA GLY A 157 -0.24 -16.12 10.38
C GLY A 157 -1.48 -16.09 11.30
N ALA A 158 -1.31 -16.12 12.63
CA ALA A 158 -2.43 -15.99 13.57
C ALA A 158 -3.06 -14.58 13.55
N ILE A 159 -2.25 -13.56 13.30
CA ILE A 159 -2.68 -12.17 13.05
C ILE A 159 -1.93 -11.60 11.86
N HIS A 160 -2.43 -10.51 11.30
CA HIS A 160 -1.72 -9.73 10.29
C HIS A 160 -1.53 -8.29 10.78
N ILE A 161 -0.27 -7.84 10.89
CA ILE A 161 0.07 -6.45 11.14
C ILE A 161 0.28 -5.80 9.78
N HIS A 162 -0.66 -4.96 9.39
CA HIS A 162 -0.66 -4.28 8.09
C HIS A 162 0.30 -3.08 8.08
N ASP A 163 0.85 -2.74 6.92
CA ASP A 163 1.69 -1.54 6.70
C ASP A 163 2.89 -1.42 7.67
N MET A 164 3.54 -2.55 7.99
CA MET A 164 4.67 -2.59 8.90
C MET A 164 5.88 -1.80 8.39
N ASP A 165 5.98 -1.63 7.09
CA ASP A 165 6.97 -0.82 6.38
C ASP A 165 6.88 0.68 6.70
N TYR A 166 5.74 1.17 7.21
CA TYR A 166 5.53 2.57 7.60
C TYR A 166 5.54 2.83 9.12
N ILE A 167 5.79 1.81 9.95
CA ILE A 167 5.72 1.96 11.42
C ILE A 167 6.79 2.90 11.96
N ILE A 168 8.04 2.81 11.49
CA ILE A 168 9.15 3.62 12.05
C ILE A 168 9.09 5.08 11.61
N GLN A 169 8.50 5.35 10.47
CA GLN A 169 8.29 6.70 9.94
C GLN A 169 6.85 6.81 9.45
N PRO A 170 5.90 7.06 10.36
CA PRO A 170 4.49 7.05 10.01
C PRO A 170 4.16 8.18 9.03
N ILE A 171 3.54 7.83 7.92
CA ILE A 171 2.89 8.74 6.98
C ILE A 171 1.42 8.37 6.85
N PHE A 172 0.61 9.27 6.31
CA PHE A 172 -0.82 9.01 6.17
C PHE A 172 -1.07 7.87 5.18
N ASN A 173 -1.99 6.95 5.54
CA ASN A 173 -2.45 5.92 4.62
C ASN A 173 -3.37 6.54 3.57
N CYS A 174 -4.61 6.85 3.92
CA CYS A 174 -5.63 7.38 3.03
C CYS A 174 -6.17 8.71 3.53
N CYS A 175 -6.71 9.53 2.61
CA CYS A 175 -7.36 10.78 2.99
C CYS A 175 -8.57 11.11 2.13
N LEU A 176 -9.50 11.87 2.71
CA LEU A 176 -10.53 12.60 2.01
C LEU A 176 -10.03 14.01 1.76
N VAL A 177 -9.88 14.39 0.50
CA VAL A 177 -9.34 15.71 0.14
C VAL A 177 -10.48 16.73 0.05
N ASN A 178 -10.44 17.75 0.88
CA ASN A 178 -11.36 18.88 0.74
C ASN A 178 -10.94 19.80 -0.42
N MET A 179 -11.02 19.25 -1.63
CA MET A 179 -10.60 19.93 -2.85
C MET A 179 -11.36 21.25 -3.07
N LYS A 180 -12.63 21.30 -2.65
CA LYS A 180 -13.46 22.49 -2.74
C LYS A 180 -12.84 23.66 -1.99
N ASP A 181 -12.47 23.46 -0.74
CA ASP A 181 -11.84 24.49 0.10
C ASP A 181 -10.48 24.91 -0.44
N MET A 182 -9.66 23.94 -0.84
CA MET A 182 -8.33 24.20 -1.38
C MET A 182 -8.34 25.00 -2.69
N LEU A 183 -9.35 24.80 -3.52
CA LEU A 183 -9.54 25.59 -4.76
C LEU A 183 -10.21 26.94 -4.50
N ASP A 184 -11.16 27.03 -3.56
CA ASP A 184 -11.94 28.24 -3.30
C ASP A 184 -11.13 29.28 -2.51
N ASN A 185 -10.33 28.86 -1.55
CA ASN A 185 -9.55 29.73 -0.67
C ASN A 185 -8.06 29.77 -1.01
N GLY A 186 -7.64 28.96 -1.98
CA GLY A 186 -6.24 28.74 -2.28
C GLY A 186 -5.59 27.72 -1.36
N THR A 187 -4.39 27.30 -1.70
CA THR A 187 -3.63 26.30 -0.95
C THR A 187 -2.13 26.52 -1.05
N VAL A 188 -1.37 25.96 -0.12
CA VAL A 188 0.08 26.03 -0.15
C VAL A 188 0.66 24.74 -0.70
N VAL A 189 1.40 24.81 -1.79
CA VAL A 189 2.15 23.68 -2.36
C VAL A 189 3.64 24.03 -2.37
N ASN A 190 4.47 23.21 -1.75
CA ASN A 190 5.91 23.44 -1.63
C ASN A 190 6.28 24.85 -1.11
N GLY A 191 5.56 25.32 -0.09
CA GLY A 191 5.79 26.62 0.53
C GLY A 191 5.38 27.82 -0.32
N LYS A 192 4.64 27.59 -1.43
CA LYS A 192 4.13 28.68 -2.29
C LYS A 192 2.61 28.68 -2.26
N MET A 193 2.05 29.87 -2.07
CA MET A 193 0.61 30.06 -2.12
C MET A 193 0.12 29.98 -3.56
N ILE A 194 -0.85 29.11 -3.79
CA ILE A 194 -1.60 28.99 -5.05
C ILE A 194 -2.96 29.64 -4.84
N GLU A 195 -3.23 30.69 -5.58
CA GLU A 195 -4.50 31.42 -5.50
C GLU A 195 -5.64 30.66 -6.16
N THR A 196 -6.87 31.07 -5.84
CA THR A 196 -8.09 30.56 -6.44
C THR A 196 -8.04 30.57 -7.98
N PRO A 197 -8.27 29.43 -8.66
CA PRO A 197 -8.33 29.38 -10.12
C PRO A 197 -9.41 30.28 -10.71
N LYS A 198 -9.12 30.87 -11.87
CA LYS A 198 -10.05 31.76 -12.58
C LYS A 198 -10.70 31.08 -13.80
N SER A 199 -10.35 29.85 -14.13
CA SER A 199 -10.92 29.07 -15.24
C SER A 199 -10.91 27.58 -14.92
N PHE A 200 -11.70 26.82 -15.66
CA PHE A 200 -11.81 25.37 -15.51
C PHE A 200 -10.49 24.66 -15.74
N GLN A 201 -9.78 24.97 -16.82
CA GLN A 201 -8.53 24.32 -17.14
C GLN A 201 -7.44 24.58 -16.08
N VAL A 202 -7.38 25.80 -15.50
CA VAL A 202 -6.47 26.10 -14.40
C VAL A 202 -6.88 25.35 -13.14
N ALA A 203 -8.19 25.24 -12.85
CA ALA A 203 -8.67 24.46 -11.71
C ALA A 203 -8.29 22.98 -11.83
N CYS A 204 -8.44 22.38 -13.00
CA CYS A 204 -8.01 21.01 -13.27
C CYS A 204 -6.50 20.82 -13.06
N ASN A 205 -5.70 21.77 -13.54
CA ASN A 205 -4.24 21.71 -13.37
C ASN A 205 -3.82 21.87 -11.90
N VAL A 206 -4.40 22.82 -11.16
CA VAL A 206 -4.15 22.99 -9.72
C VAL A 206 -4.60 21.75 -8.93
N MET A 207 -5.76 21.19 -9.26
CA MET A 207 -6.23 19.93 -8.66
C MET A 207 -5.20 18.80 -8.80
N THR A 208 -4.62 18.64 -9.99
CA THR A 208 -3.63 17.57 -10.21
C THR A 208 -2.30 17.83 -9.49
N GLN A 209 -1.90 19.08 -9.29
CA GLN A 209 -0.76 19.44 -8.46
C GLN A 209 -1.01 19.12 -6.98
N ILE A 210 -2.21 19.42 -6.48
CA ILE A 210 -2.62 19.05 -5.12
C ILE A 210 -2.60 17.52 -4.95
N ILE A 211 -3.16 16.78 -5.91
CA ILE A 211 -3.15 15.31 -5.93
C ILE A 211 -1.72 14.76 -5.82
N ALA A 212 -0.80 15.28 -6.62
CA ALA A 212 0.60 14.86 -6.63
C ALA A 212 1.31 15.18 -5.30
N GLN A 213 1.04 16.36 -4.72
CA GLN A 213 1.60 16.77 -3.43
C GLN A 213 1.11 15.85 -2.29
N ILE A 214 -0.19 15.54 -2.27
CA ILE A 214 -0.77 14.63 -1.27
C ILE A 214 -0.17 13.23 -1.44
N ALA A 215 -0.14 12.71 -2.67
CA ALA A 215 0.43 11.39 -2.96
C ALA A 215 1.92 11.27 -2.60
N SER A 216 2.66 12.39 -2.53
CA SER A 216 4.06 12.41 -2.07
C SER A 216 4.20 12.34 -0.54
N ASN A 217 3.11 12.47 0.22
CA ASN A 217 3.08 12.48 1.68
C ASN A 217 2.20 11.38 2.28
N GLN A 218 1.74 10.45 1.46
CA GLN A 218 0.94 9.29 1.88
C GLN A 218 1.26 8.08 1.02
N TYR A 219 0.90 6.90 1.48
CA TYR A 219 1.11 5.64 0.73
C TYR A 219 -0.19 4.99 0.23
N GLY A 220 -1.34 5.43 0.68
CA GLY A 220 -2.66 4.93 0.26
C GLY A 220 -3.41 5.87 -0.68
N GLY A 221 -4.72 5.69 -0.74
CA GLY A 221 -5.59 6.39 -1.66
C GLY A 221 -6.08 7.74 -1.18
N GLN A 222 -6.40 8.61 -2.12
CA GLN A 222 -7.08 9.88 -1.88
C GLN A 222 -8.42 9.90 -2.60
N SER A 223 -9.46 10.38 -1.90
CA SER A 223 -10.82 10.49 -2.42
C SER A 223 -11.20 11.95 -2.59
N ILE A 224 -11.74 12.28 -3.75
CA ILE A 224 -12.03 13.65 -4.16
C ILE A 224 -13.44 13.71 -4.76
N ASP A 225 -14.25 14.66 -4.27
CA ASP A 225 -15.53 15.01 -4.89
C ASP A 225 -15.28 16.01 -6.04
N ILE A 226 -15.66 15.62 -7.26
CA ILE A 226 -15.43 16.44 -8.47
C ILE A 226 -16.48 17.54 -8.65
N SER A 227 -17.54 17.56 -7.86
CA SER A 227 -18.60 18.59 -7.95
C SER A 227 -18.05 20.00 -7.73
N CYS A 228 -16.95 20.13 -6.97
CA CYS A 228 -16.25 21.39 -6.77
C CYS A 228 -15.76 22.07 -8.06
N LEU A 229 -15.63 21.33 -9.16
CA LEU A 229 -15.20 21.86 -10.45
C LEU A 229 -16.32 22.57 -11.22
N GLY A 230 -17.60 22.30 -10.91
CA GLY A 230 -18.75 22.93 -11.59
C GLY A 230 -18.70 24.46 -11.60
N LYS A 231 -18.36 25.06 -10.46
CA LYS A 231 -18.16 26.52 -10.32
C LYS A 231 -17.15 27.09 -11.32
N TYR A 232 -16.06 26.35 -11.56
CA TYR A 232 -14.99 26.80 -12.47
C TYR A 232 -15.34 26.62 -13.93
N LEU A 233 -16.20 25.62 -14.26
CA LEU A 233 -16.73 25.48 -15.61
C LEU A 233 -17.69 26.64 -15.94
N ARG A 234 -18.56 27.02 -15.00
CA ARG A 234 -19.42 28.19 -15.11
C ARG A 234 -18.60 29.46 -15.33
N ARG A 235 -17.55 29.69 -14.53
CA ARG A 235 -16.62 30.83 -14.70
C ARG A 235 -15.94 30.86 -16.07
N SER A 236 -15.56 29.70 -16.61
CA SER A 236 -15.02 29.62 -17.97
C SER A 236 -16.05 30.01 -19.01
N PHE A 237 -17.30 29.57 -18.86
CA PHE A 237 -18.38 29.95 -19.74
C PHE A 237 -18.63 31.47 -19.71
N ASP A 238 -18.75 32.07 -18.54
CA ASP A 238 -19.00 33.52 -18.38
C ASP A 238 -17.85 34.36 -19.01
N LYS A 239 -16.60 33.94 -18.81
CA LYS A 239 -15.45 34.56 -19.44
C LYS A 239 -15.48 34.43 -20.95
N ASN A 240 -15.77 33.24 -21.48
CA ASN A 240 -15.84 32.99 -22.92
C ASN A 240 -16.99 33.76 -23.56
N LEU A 241 -18.12 33.90 -22.86
CA LEU A 241 -19.26 34.67 -23.31
C LEU A 241 -18.93 36.18 -23.40
N SER A 242 -18.32 36.74 -22.35
CA SER A 242 -17.89 38.13 -22.36
C SER A 242 -16.95 38.41 -23.52
N THR A 243 -15.92 37.59 -23.73
CA THR A 243 -14.98 37.71 -24.82
C THR A 243 -15.65 37.58 -26.19
N ALA A 244 -16.61 36.69 -26.35
CA ALA A 244 -17.33 36.48 -27.59
C ALA A 244 -18.26 37.68 -27.92
N ILE A 245 -18.95 38.25 -26.92
CA ILE A 245 -19.79 39.46 -27.09
C ILE A 245 -18.94 40.65 -27.54
N GLU A 246 -17.82 40.87 -26.87
CA GLU A 246 -16.88 41.96 -27.24
C GLU A 246 -16.36 41.81 -28.67
N THR A 247 -16.16 40.56 -29.13
CA THR A 247 -15.60 40.28 -30.44
C THR A 247 -16.63 40.31 -31.57
N LEU A 248 -17.82 39.78 -31.33
CA LEU A 248 -18.83 39.56 -32.39
C LEU A 248 -19.92 40.60 -32.43
N GLY A 249 -20.23 41.25 -31.31
CA GLY A 249 -21.32 42.24 -31.21
C GLY A 249 -22.73 41.66 -31.34
N ASP A 250 -22.90 40.37 -31.56
CA ASP A 250 -24.14 39.61 -31.66
C ASP A 250 -24.25 38.62 -30.51
N VAL A 251 -25.30 38.74 -29.70
CA VAL A 251 -25.47 37.93 -28.46
C VAL A 251 -25.72 36.46 -28.76
N ASP A 252 -26.54 36.15 -29.77
CA ASP A 252 -26.89 34.76 -30.10
C ASP A 252 -25.70 34.01 -30.68
N LEU A 253 -24.90 34.68 -31.51
CA LEU A 253 -23.68 34.13 -32.09
C LEU A 253 -22.60 33.99 -31.01
N ALA A 254 -22.48 34.97 -30.12
CA ALA A 254 -21.56 34.98 -29.01
C ALA A 254 -21.85 33.79 -28.02
N GLU A 255 -23.12 33.53 -27.72
CA GLU A 255 -23.48 32.39 -26.85
C GLU A 255 -23.11 31.05 -27.48
N LYS A 256 -23.36 30.86 -28.78
CA LYS A 256 -22.96 29.64 -29.51
C LYS A 256 -21.44 29.45 -29.50
N MET A 257 -20.71 30.56 -29.69
CA MET A 257 -19.25 30.55 -29.67
C MET A 257 -18.73 30.23 -28.27
N ALA A 258 -19.29 30.84 -27.21
CA ALA A 258 -18.93 30.60 -25.82
C ALA A 258 -19.15 29.14 -25.42
N LYS A 259 -20.29 28.54 -25.79
CA LYS A 259 -20.57 27.11 -25.57
C LYS A 259 -19.49 26.23 -26.22
N LYS A 260 -19.11 26.52 -27.47
CA LYS A 260 -18.08 25.76 -28.18
C LYS A 260 -16.69 25.90 -27.52
N MET A 261 -16.34 27.10 -27.07
CA MET A 261 -15.07 27.37 -26.39
C MET A 261 -15.05 26.65 -25.03
N THR A 262 -16.13 26.71 -24.25
CA THR A 262 -16.26 26.08 -22.95
C THR A 262 -16.23 24.55 -23.07
N GLN A 263 -16.87 23.97 -24.11
CA GLN A 263 -16.76 22.53 -24.39
C GLN A 263 -15.30 22.12 -24.63
N LYS A 264 -14.54 22.92 -25.35
CA LYS A 264 -13.10 22.65 -25.56
C LYS A 264 -12.29 22.77 -24.26
N ASP A 265 -12.62 23.75 -23.42
CA ASP A 265 -11.99 23.90 -22.10
C ASP A 265 -12.29 22.68 -21.21
N LEU A 266 -13.55 22.18 -21.25
CA LEU A 266 -13.98 20.98 -20.53
C LEU A 266 -13.20 19.74 -20.98
N GLU A 267 -13.17 19.47 -22.29
CA GLU A 267 -12.42 18.34 -22.85
C GLU A 267 -10.94 18.39 -22.47
N SER A 268 -10.31 19.56 -22.63
CA SER A 268 -8.89 19.76 -22.31
C SER A 268 -8.60 19.61 -20.81
N GLY A 269 -9.48 20.14 -19.95
CA GLY A 269 -9.32 20.06 -18.50
C GLY A 269 -9.44 18.63 -17.99
N ILE A 270 -10.45 17.88 -18.43
CA ILE A 270 -10.63 16.47 -18.02
C ILE A 270 -9.52 15.60 -18.60
N GLN A 271 -9.11 15.83 -19.84
CA GLN A 271 -7.95 15.14 -20.40
C GLN A 271 -6.69 15.39 -19.58
N THR A 272 -6.46 16.62 -19.11
CA THR A 272 -5.34 16.97 -18.24
C THR A 272 -5.37 16.14 -16.93
N ILE A 273 -6.53 16.07 -16.27
CA ILE A 273 -6.69 15.27 -15.06
C ILE A 273 -6.34 13.80 -15.35
N GLN A 274 -6.91 13.22 -16.39
CA GLN A 274 -6.70 11.82 -16.75
C GLN A 274 -5.23 11.51 -17.06
N TYR A 275 -4.58 12.35 -17.86
CA TYR A 275 -3.17 12.16 -18.23
C TYR A 275 -2.25 12.35 -17.03
N GLN A 276 -2.42 13.41 -16.25
CA GLN A 276 -1.53 13.70 -15.14
C GLN A 276 -1.62 12.64 -14.03
N ILE A 277 -2.81 12.15 -13.69
CA ILE A 277 -2.95 11.06 -12.71
C ILE A 277 -2.18 9.80 -13.15
N ASN A 278 -2.14 9.50 -14.45
CA ASN A 278 -1.50 8.31 -14.99
C ASN A 278 -0.02 8.48 -15.37
N THR A 279 0.47 9.71 -15.46
CA THR A 279 1.85 10.00 -15.89
C THR A 279 2.70 10.67 -14.83
N LEU A 280 2.10 11.27 -13.80
CA LEU A 280 2.83 11.85 -12.69
C LEU A 280 3.39 10.75 -11.79
N MET A 281 4.66 10.86 -11.47
CA MET A 281 5.32 10.06 -10.47
C MET A 281 5.62 10.93 -9.25
N THR A 282 5.27 10.43 -8.07
CA THR A 282 5.55 11.11 -6.80
C THR A 282 7.00 10.93 -6.39
N SER A 283 7.44 11.62 -5.35
CA SER A 283 8.81 11.55 -4.84
C SER A 283 9.22 10.14 -4.37
N ASN A 284 8.25 9.31 -3.97
CA ASN A 284 8.44 7.91 -3.56
C ASN A 284 8.22 6.89 -4.70
N GLY A 285 8.17 7.34 -5.94
CA GLY A 285 8.02 6.48 -7.12
C GLY A 285 6.63 5.88 -7.31
N GLN A 286 5.63 6.41 -6.63
CA GLN A 286 4.25 5.94 -6.68
C GLN A 286 3.42 6.78 -7.64
N ALA A 287 2.59 6.15 -8.49
CA ALA A 287 1.52 6.85 -9.19
C ALA A 287 0.40 7.23 -8.20
N PRO A 288 -0.25 8.41 -8.35
CA PRO A 288 -1.33 8.81 -7.46
C PRO A 288 -2.50 7.82 -7.47
N PHE A 289 -2.84 7.28 -6.31
CA PHE A 289 -3.97 6.39 -6.11
C PHE A 289 -5.22 7.23 -5.81
N VAL A 290 -6.00 7.58 -6.85
CA VAL A 290 -7.09 8.54 -6.76
C VAL A 290 -8.44 7.89 -7.00
N THR A 291 -9.42 8.22 -6.16
CA THR A 291 -10.84 7.93 -6.36
C THR A 291 -11.58 9.24 -6.60
N LEU A 292 -12.31 9.35 -7.70
CA LEU A 292 -13.18 10.47 -8.00
C LEU A 292 -14.64 10.10 -7.68
N PHE A 293 -15.21 10.81 -6.74
CA PHE A 293 -16.65 10.74 -6.45
C PHE A 293 -17.39 11.69 -7.40
N MET A 294 -18.33 11.13 -8.13
CA MET A 294 -19.18 11.81 -9.10
C MET A 294 -20.62 11.82 -8.56
N HIS A 295 -21.06 12.96 -8.10
CA HIS A 295 -22.40 13.12 -7.53
C HIS A 295 -23.11 14.32 -8.19
N ILE A 296 -24.26 14.07 -8.80
CA ILE A 296 -25.17 15.11 -9.26
C ILE A 296 -26.15 15.34 -8.11
N LYS A 297 -25.95 16.43 -7.38
CA LYS A 297 -26.75 16.77 -6.21
C LYS A 297 -27.91 17.66 -6.64
N ASP A 298 -29.14 17.19 -6.40
CA ASP A 298 -30.35 17.93 -6.69
C ASP A 298 -30.38 19.33 -6.03
N GLY A 299 -30.73 20.33 -6.80
CA GLY A 299 -30.79 21.72 -6.35
C GLY A 299 -29.41 22.42 -6.20
N ASP A 300 -28.30 21.79 -6.61
CA ASP A 300 -27.00 22.48 -6.69
C ASP A 300 -27.04 23.50 -7.84
N ILE A 301 -26.57 24.72 -7.58
CA ILE A 301 -26.54 25.80 -8.59
C ILE A 301 -25.64 25.48 -9.79
N TYR A 302 -24.75 24.50 -9.67
CA TYR A 302 -23.82 24.00 -10.69
C TYR A 302 -24.18 22.59 -11.19
N GLU A 303 -25.39 22.11 -10.94
CA GLU A 303 -25.86 20.77 -11.31
C GLU A 303 -25.58 20.43 -12.78
N ASN A 304 -25.91 21.34 -13.70
CA ASN A 304 -25.69 21.15 -15.13
C ASN A 304 -24.20 21.06 -15.48
N GLU A 305 -23.36 21.88 -14.88
CA GLU A 305 -21.91 21.85 -15.09
C GLU A 305 -21.31 20.56 -14.55
N VAL A 306 -21.75 20.12 -13.40
CA VAL A 306 -21.32 18.83 -12.80
C VAL A 306 -21.70 17.66 -13.71
N ALA A 307 -22.93 17.67 -14.25
CA ALA A 307 -23.36 16.65 -15.20
C ALA A 307 -22.48 16.59 -16.46
N LEU A 308 -22.14 17.76 -17.03
CA LEU A 308 -21.25 17.84 -18.19
C LEU A 308 -19.83 17.33 -17.85
N ILE A 309 -19.31 17.65 -16.65
CA ILE A 309 -18.01 17.18 -16.19
C ILE A 309 -18.00 15.64 -16.05
N ILE A 310 -19.04 15.08 -15.43
CA ILE A 310 -19.20 13.62 -15.28
C ILE A 310 -19.26 12.94 -16.66
N GLU A 311 -20.08 13.46 -17.55
CA GLU A 311 -20.20 12.93 -18.91
C GLU A 311 -18.84 12.93 -19.63
N GLU A 312 -18.09 14.01 -19.52
CA GLU A 312 -16.78 14.10 -20.15
C GLU A 312 -15.74 13.17 -19.51
N ILE A 313 -15.76 13.00 -18.17
CA ILE A 313 -14.92 12.02 -17.48
C ILE A 313 -15.18 10.61 -18.03
N LEU A 314 -16.44 10.24 -18.18
CA LEU A 314 -16.82 8.92 -18.72
C LEU A 314 -16.41 8.77 -20.19
N LYS A 315 -16.58 9.80 -21.02
CA LYS A 315 -16.11 9.81 -22.42
C LYS A 315 -14.59 9.59 -22.52
N GLN A 316 -13.81 10.34 -21.71
CA GLN A 316 -12.36 10.20 -21.68
C GLN A 316 -11.92 8.82 -21.15
N ARG A 317 -12.66 8.23 -20.18
CA ARG A 317 -12.43 6.87 -19.69
C ARG A 317 -12.65 5.84 -20.79
N ILE A 318 -13.74 5.95 -21.55
CA ILE A 318 -14.04 5.05 -22.69
C ILE A 318 -12.97 5.17 -23.78
N LYS A 319 -12.53 6.38 -24.07
CA LYS A 319 -11.47 6.64 -25.06
C LYS A 319 -10.14 6.01 -24.63
N GLY A 320 -9.82 6.05 -23.34
CA GLY A 320 -8.58 5.54 -22.79
C GLY A 320 -7.36 6.43 -23.05
N ILE A 321 -6.18 5.89 -22.74
CA ILE A 321 -4.87 6.52 -22.95
C ILE A 321 -4.03 5.59 -23.84
N LYS A 322 -3.21 6.15 -24.71
CA LYS A 322 -2.27 5.35 -25.51
C LYS A 322 -1.13 4.84 -24.63
N ASN A 323 -0.87 3.54 -24.71
CA ASN A 323 0.33 2.95 -24.14
C ASN A 323 1.57 3.24 -25.03
N ASP A 324 2.71 2.71 -24.65
CA ASP A 324 3.98 2.81 -25.36
C ASP A 324 3.93 2.24 -26.79
N ALA A 325 3.10 1.22 -27.01
CA ALA A 325 2.83 0.63 -28.34
C ALA A 325 1.85 1.48 -29.18
N GLY A 326 1.36 2.60 -28.68
CA GLY A 326 0.41 3.48 -29.36
C GLY A 326 -1.05 2.99 -29.38
N VAL A 327 -1.36 1.92 -28.62
CA VAL A 327 -2.69 1.35 -28.51
C VAL A 327 -3.46 2.01 -27.37
N TYR A 328 -4.71 2.38 -27.60
CA TYR A 328 -5.58 2.90 -26.54
C TYR A 328 -5.95 1.80 -25.54
N VAL A 329 -5.67 2.07 -24.28
CA VAL A 329 -6.02 1.20 -23.14
C VAL A 329 -6.79 1.98 -22.09
N THR A 330 -7.75 1.35 -21.43
CA THR A 330 -8.47 1.97 -20.32
C THR A 330 -7.57 2.01 -19.08
N PRO A 331 -7.25 3.19 -18.52
CA PRO A 331 -6.41 3.28 -17.34
C PRO A 331 -7.13 2.78 -16.09
N ALA A 332 -6.42 2.18 -15.15
CA ALA A 332 -6.96 1.74 -13.86
C ALA A 332 -7.38 2.93 -12.98
N PHE A 333 -6.64 4.05 -13.05
CA PHE A 333 -6.86 5.26 -12.27
C PHE A 333 -7.22 6.47 -13.13
N PRO A 334 -7.96 7.44 -12.54
CA PRO A 334 -8.62 7.43 -11.23
C PRO A 334 -9.71 6.36 -11.14
N LYS A 335 -9.96 5.77 -9.96
CA LYS A 335 -11.20 5.02 -9.75
C LYS A 335 -12.39 5.98 -9.84
N LEU A 336 -13.46 5.54 -10.47
CA LEU A 336 -14.66 6.34 -10.66
C LEU A 336 -15.81 5.75 -9.83
N ILE A 337 -16.36 6.54 -8.93
CA ILE A 337 -17.53 6.17 -8.13
C ILE A 337 -18.66 7.16 -8.45
N TYR A 338 -19.73 6.66 -9.05
CA TYR A 338 -20.93 7.45 -9.24
C TYR A 338 -21.85 7.24 -8.04
N VAL A 339 -22.21 8.33 -7.36
CA VAL A 339 -23.09 8.30 -6.19
C VAL A 339 -24.53 8.27 -6.65
N LEU A 340 -25.21 7.17 -6.35
CA LEU A 340 -26.63 7.01 -6.62
C LEU A 340 -27.43 7.43 -5.37
N ASP A 341 -28.39 8.30 -5.55
CA ASP A 341 -29.36 8.68 -4.53
C ASP A 341 -30.80 8.69 -5.10
N GLU A 342 -31.78 8.94 -4.25
CA GLU A 342 -33.19 8.92 -4.61
C GLU A 342 -33.59 9.96 -5.68
N ASN A 343 -32.79 11.00 -5.89
CA ASN A 343 -33.07 12.09 -6.81
C ASN A 343 -32.40 11.88 -8.19
N ASN A 344 -31.31 11.12 -8.26
CA ASN A 344 -30.56 10.91 -9.48
C ASN A 344 -30.71 9.52 -10.11
N ILE A 345 -31.57 8.65 -9.51
CA ILE A 345 -31.93 7.34 -10.08
C ILE A 345 -33.35 7.43 -10.65
N PRO A 346 -33.57 7.24 -11.97
CA PRO A 346 -34.89 7.09 -12.52
C PRO A 346 -35.63 5.91 -11.89
N VAL A 347 -36.88 6.11 -11.45
CA VAL A 347 -37.73 5.07 -10.81
C VAL A 347 -37.82 3.79 -11.63
N SER A 348 -37.72 3.88 -12.96
CA SER A 348 -37.72 2.74 -13.88
C SER A 348 -36.50 1.84 -13.79
N TYR A 349 -35.43 2.27 -13.16
CA TYR A 349 -34.16 1.51 -13.02
C TYR A 349 -33.95 0.96 -11.60
N THR A 350 -34.80 1.24 -10.64
CA THR A 350 -34.64 0.84 -9.23
C THR A 350 -34.50 -0.67 -9.03
N HIS A 351 -35.08 -1.52 -9.89
CA HIS A 351 -34.94 -2.97 -9.79
C HIS A 351 -33.79 -3.53 -10.62
N LEU A 352 -33.15 -2.74 -11.48
CA LEU A 352 -32.02 -3.19 -12.28
C LEU A 352 -30.68 -2.90 -11.62
N THR A 353 -30.65 -1.99 -10.65
CA THR A 353 -29.42 -1.55 -10.00
C THR A 353 -29.00 -2.40 -8.79
N LEU A 354 -29.94 -3.05 -8.11
CA LEU A 354 -29.65 -3.88 -6.94
C LEU A 354 -28.68 -5.07 -7.21
N PRO A 355 -28.76 -5.81 -8.32
CA PRO A 355 -27.81 -6.87 -8.62
C PRO A 355 -26.43 -6.35 -9.02
N THR A 356 -26.32 -5.14 -9.54
CA THR A 356 -25.06 -4.55 -10.03
C THR A 356 -24.25 -3.91 -8.89
N ILE A 357 -24.91 -3.43 -7.86
CA ILE A 357 -24.26 -2.85 -6.66
C ILE A 357 -23.59 -3.92 -5.80
N CYS A 358 -24.06 -5.18 -5.88
CA CYS A 358 -23.48 -6.31 -5.16
C CYS A 358 -22.27 -6.96 -5.86
N SER A 359 -21.82 -6.41 -6.98
CA SER A 359 -20.73 -6.98 -7.82
C SER A 359 -19.44 -6.14 -7.81
N VAL A 360 -19.24 -5.32 -6.77
CA VAL A 360 -17.97 -4.55 -6.61
C VAL A 360 -17.23 -5.06 -5.41
#